data_c8ca4b7aca6209ca9a139b0b32abc001
#
_entry.id   c8ca4b7aca6209ca9a139b0b32abc001
#
_cell.length_a   1.000
_cell.length_b   1.000
_cell.length_c   1.000
_cell.angle_alpha   90.00
_cell.angle_beta   90.00
_cell.angle_gamma   90.00
#
_symmetry.space_group_name_H-M   'P 1'
#
loop_
_entity.id
_entity.type
_entity.pdbx_description
1 polymer ?
#
loop_
_entity_poly.entity_id
_entity_poly.type
_entity_poly.pdbx_seq_one_letter_code
_entity_poly.pdbx_strand_id
1 'polypeptide(L)'
;MHREMHCLRIQIRSFLASDENVISVLGKDTDSAFYGLTTLYHVFAQLDSLTIRNFEIEDYADVVSRGFIEGYYGNPWSTEDRVNLMKWGGYYKLNAYFYAPKDDPKHRTQWDELYTEEELKTKIRPLAEAGNESKCRYVYALHPFPAGNHLRFDEHYEEDLAKLQAKFKQVIDQGVRQIAILADDFWNPGGQNGLRLLNDMTEWLKEVKKEYPDMKMTIPYVPYDYMGNGSSQEFQILKQAPDNVQIVMTGGRVWGEVTDNFTSTFTNNVGRGPFMWINWPCTD
;
A
#
# COMPACT_ATOMS: atom_id res chain seq x y z
N MET A 1 -9.34 -2.91 29.11
CA MET A 1 -8.67 -1.99 28.16
C MET A 1 -7.18 -2.31 27.89
N HIS A 2 -6.42 -2.96 28.79
CA HIS A 2 -4.99 -3.30 28.56
C HIS A 2 -4.71 -4.60 27.78
N ARG A 3 -5.67 -5.51 27.62
CA ARG A 3 -5.46 -6.80 26.93
C ARG A 3 -5.68 -6.75 25.41
N GLU A 4 -6.51 -5.83 24.90
CA GLU A 4 -6.77 -5.71 23.45
C GLU A 4 -5.68 -4.93 22.69
N MET A 5 -4.99 -4.00 23.36
CA MET A 5 -3.84 -3.33 22.79
C MET A 5 -2.63 -4.24 22.54
N HIS A 6 -2.55 -5.39 23.19
CA HIS A 6 -1.43 -6.34 23.03
C HIS A 6 -1.48 -7.11 21.70
N CYS A 7 -2.65 -7.29 21.10
CA CYS A 7 -2.80 -8.06 19.86
C CYS A 7 -2.40 -7.29 18.59
N LEU A 8 -2.54 -5.95 18.57
CA LEU A 8 -2.16 -5.08 17.45
C LEU A 8 -0.65 -4.77 17.39
N ARG A 9 0.07 -4.93 18.52
CA ARG A 9 1.51 -4.65 18.64
C ARG A 9 2.44 -5.67 17.99
N ILE A 10 1.92 -6.71 17.34
CA ILE A 10 2.70 -7.90 16.94
C ILE A 10 3.34 -7.77 15.54
N GLN A 11 3.01 -6.78 14.72
CA GLN A 11 3.32 -6.84 13.29
C GLN A 11 4.70 -6.35 12.85
N ILE A 12 5.27 -5.35 13.48
CA ILE A 12 6.63 -4.88 13.18
C ILE A 12 7.30 -4.58 14.50
N ARG A 13 8.24 -5.44 14.94
CA ARG A 13 8.93 -5.29 16.22
C ARG A 13 10.41 -5.56 16.03
N SER A 14 11.22 -4.60 16.45
CA SER A 14 12.66 -4.78 16.58
C SER A 14 13.11 -4.49 18.01
N PHE A 15 14.17 -5.18 18.43
CA PHE A 15 14.80 -4.99 19.69
C PHE A 15 16.30 -4.75 19.45
N LEU A 16 16.85 -3.72 20.05
CA LEU A 16 18.26 -3.39 20.02
C LEU A 16 18.79 -3.31 21.43
N ALA A 17 19.94 -3.90 21.66
CA ALA A 17 20.66 -3.77 22.92
C ALA A 17 22.16 -3.63 22.68
N SER A 18 22.82 -2.85 23.50
CA SER A 18 24.29 -2.80 23.55
C SER A 18 24.79 -3.22 24.93
N ASP A 19 25.84 -4.01 24.93
CA ASP A 19 26.58 -4.42 26.12
C ASP A 19 28.09 -4.36 25.81
N GLU A 20 28.85 -3.62 26.60
CA GLU A 20 30.28 -3.33 26.52
C GLU A 20 30.90 -3.28 25.12
N ASN A 21 30.91 -4.38 24.37
CA ASN A 21 31.55 -4.48 23.05
C ASN A 21 30.65 -5.07 21.96
N VAL A 22 29.34 -5.28 22.24
CA VAL A 22 28.42 -5.92 21.31
C VAL A 22 27.15 -5.08 21.17
N ILE A 23 26.72 -4.87 19.93
CA ILE A 23 25.39 -4.34 19.63
C ILE A 23 24.58 -5.46 18.97
N SER A 24 23.45 -5.80 19.55
CA SER A 24 22.53 -6.80 19.03
C SER A 24 21.30 -6.14 18.45
N VAL A 25 20.91 -6.57 17.24
CA VAL A 25 19.68 -6.15 16.58
C VAL A 25 18.84 -7.38 16.28
N LEU A 26 17.67 -7.47 16.87
CA LEU A 26 16.72 -8.58 16.67
C LEU A 26 15.46 -8.04 16.00
N GLY A 27 15.05 -8.67 14.91
CA GLY A 27 13.77 -8.41 14.24
C GLY A 27 12.90 -9.67 14.24
N LYS A 28 11.59 -9.50 14.33
CA LYS A 28 10.62 -10.59 14.17
C LYS A 28 10.72 -11.24 12.78
N ASP A 29 11.04 -10.44 11.78
CA ASP A 29 11.22 -10.82 10.38
C ASP A 29 12.27 -9.91 9.73
N THR A 30 12.53 -10.09 8.45
CA THR A 30 13.53 -9.32 7.70
C THR A 30 13.19 -7.81 7.63
N ASP A 31 11.93 -7.44 7.60
CA ASP A 31 11.51 -6.05 7.59
C ASP A 31 11.76 -5.41 8.97
N SER A 32 11.40 -6.11 10.03
CA SER A 32 11.64 -5.67 11.41
C SER A 32 13.15 -5.55 11.71
N ALA A 33 13.96 -6.48 11.22
CA ALA A 33 15.44 -6.41 11.35
C ALA A 33 16.00 -5.18 10.60
N PHE A 34 15.49 -4.90 9.38
CA PHE A 34 15.86 -3.70 8.62
C PHE A 34 15.53 -2.42 9.40
N TYR A 35 14.32 -2.33 10.00
CA TYR A 35 13.94 -1.17 10.80
C TYR A 35 14.74 -1.05 12.10
N GLY A 36 15.17 -2.16 12.68
CA GLY A 36 16.13 -2.15 13.77
C GLY A 36 17.49 -1.56 13.36
N LEU A 37 18.04 -1.97 12.21
CA LEU A 37 19.25 -1.38 11.65
C LEU A 37 19.06 0.10 11.32
N THR A 38 17.89 0.51 10.85
CA THR A 38 17.58 1.92 10.62
C THR A 38 17.58 2.72 11.93
N THR A 39 17.03 2.16 13.01
CA THR A 39 17.11 2.77 14.34
C THR A 39 18.58 2.94 14.77
N LEU A 40 19.39 1.90 14.60
CA LEU A 40 20.82 1.96 14.92
C LEU A 40 21.55 3.03 14.10
N TYR A 41 21.25 3.14 12.80
CA TYR A 41 21.77 4.20 11.94
C TYR A 41 21.45 5.59 12.52
N HIS A 42 20.22 5.83 12.93
CA HIS A 42 19.81 7.11 13.53
C HIS A 42 20.48 7.38 14.88
N VAL A 43 20.73 6.34 15.68
CA VAL A 43 21.53 6.48 16.91
C VAL A 43 22.94 6.94 16.57
N PHE A 44 23.61 6.26 15.64
CA PHE A 44 24.98 6.63 15.25
C PHE A 44 25.08 8.00 14.59
N ALA A 45 24.08 8.38 13.77
CA ALA A 45 24.08 9.69 13.10
C ALA A 45 23.98 10.89 14.08
N GLN A 46 23.62 10.65 15.33
CA GLN A 46 23.49 11.68 16.37
C GLN A 46 24.68 11.71 17.35
N LEU A 47 25.70 10.84 17.15
CA LEU A 47 26.84 10.80 18.04
C LEU A 47 27.84 11.90 17.69
N ASP A 48 28.26 12.66 18.71
CA ASP A 48 29.33 13.65 18.61
C ASP A 48 30.72 13.02 18.77
N SER A 49 30.78 11.76 19.17
CA SER A 49 32.02 11.01 19.41
C SER A 49 31.84 9.53 19.06
N LEU A 50 32.95 8.76 19.06
CA LEU A 50 32.92 7.31 18.87
C LEU A 50 32.49 6.53 20.13
N THR A 51 32.01 7.22 21.15
CA THR A 51 31.57 6.60 22.41
C THR A 51 30.05 6.54 22.45
N ILE A 52 29.51 5.35 22.65
CA ILE A 52 28.11 5.12 22.86
C ILE A 52 27.86 4.55 24.26
N ARG A 53 26.84 5.00 24.94
CA ARG A 53 26.38 4.39 26.19
C ARG A 53 25.64 3.09 25.91
N ASN A 54 25.66 2.18 26.87
CA ASN A 54 24.80 1.02 26.78
C ASN A 54 23.34 1.45 26.70
N PHE A 55 22.58 0.79 25.82
CA PHE A 55 21.20 1.11 25.56
C PHE A 55 20.36 -0.16 25.31
N GLU A 56 19.08 -0.02 25.51
CA GLU A 56 18.05 -0.99 25.14
C GLU A 56 16.90 -0.24 24.49
N ILE A 57 16.52 -0.65 23.29
CA ILE A 57 15.45 -0.04 22.50
C ILE A 57 14.48 -1.12 22.02
N GLU A 58 13.24 -1.00 22.37
CA GLU A 58 12.14 -1.75 21.78
C GLU A 58 11.32 -0.83 20.88
N ASP A 59 11.21 -1.19 19.59
CA ASP A 59 10.53 -0.38 18.59
C ASP A 59 9.46 -1.18 17.85
N TYR A 60 8.31 -0.57 17.65
CA TYR A 60 7.19 -1.15 16.92
C TYR A 60 6.37 -0.07 16.22
N ALA A 61 5.63 -0.47 15.18
CA ALA A 61 4.78 0.45 14.44
C ALA A 61 3.33 0.41 14.97
N ASP A 62 2.79 1.57 15.35
CA ASP A 62 1.37 1.71 15.69
C ASP A 62 0.49 1.72 14.43
N VAL A 63 1.03 2.24 13.31
CA VAL A 63 0.37 2.25 12.01
C VAL A 63 1.06 1.26 11.07
N VAL A 64 0.30 0.26 10.60
CA VAL A 64 0.84 -0.86 9.80
C VAL A 64 1.35 -0.39 8.45
N SER A 65 0.63 0.47 7.74
CA SER A 65 1.00 0.99 6.43
C SER A 65 1.34 2.47 6.53
N ARG A 66 2.53 2.85 6.09
CA ARG A 66 3.07 4.21 6.16
C ARG A 66 3.82 4.50 4.88
N GLY A 67 3.46 5.59 4.19
CA GLY A 67 4.13 5.83 2.91
C GLY A 67 3.59 7.01 2.14
N PHE A 68 3.84 6.94 0.85
CA PHE A 68 3.44 7.96 -0.11
C PHE A 68 2.46 7.37 -1.13
N ILE A 69 1.64 8.23 -1.73
CA ILE A 69 0.89 7.89 -2.92
C ILE A 69 1.11 8.96 -3.99
N GLU A 70 1.53 8.53 -5.18
CA GLU A 70 1.59 9.36 -6.37
C GLU A 70 0.23 9.30 -7.08
N GLY A 71 -0.77 9.97 -6.52
CA GLY A 71 -2.16 9.92 -6.96
C GLY A 71 -2.71 11.24 -7.47
N TYR A 72 -1.89 12.08 -8.08
CA TYR A 72 -2.24 13.42 -8.54
C TYR A 72 -2.23 13.51 -10.08
N TYR A 73 -2.78 14.59 -10.61
CA TYR A 73 -2.73 14.99 -12.02
C TYR A 73 -1.49 15.84 -12.31
N GLY A 74 -1.02 15.85 -13.54
CA GLY A 74 0.14 16.60 -13.98
C GLY A 74 1.35 15.70 -14.28
N ASN A 75 2.53 16.27 -14.32
CA ASN A 75 3.74 15.54 -14.69
C ASN A 75 4.09 14.47 -13.66
N PRO A 76 4.09 13.18 -14.03
CA PRO A 76 4.54 12.12 -13.15
C PRO A 76 5.99 12.31 -12.73
N TRP A 77 6.35 11.86 -11.53
CA TRP A 77 7.74 11.84 -11.09
C TRP A 77 8.61 10.96 -12.00
N SER A 78 9.89 11.27 -12.09
CA SER A 78 10.83 10.42 -12.81
C SER A 78 11.05 9.08 -12.09
N THR A 79 11.53 8.06 -12.81
CA THR A 79 11.94 6.79 -12.19
C THR A 79 12.99 7.01 -11.12
N GLU A 80 13.96 7.92 -11.35
CA GLU A 80 15.01 8.25 -10.40
C GLU A 80 14.46 8.89 -9.13
N ASP A 81 13.54 9.84 -9.23
CA ASP A 81 12.90 10.48 -8.07
C ASP A 81 12.12 9.47 -7.23
N ARG A 82 11.37 8.56 -7.88
CA ARG A 82 10.63 7.49 -7.20
C ARG A 82 11.58 6.54 -6.45
N VAL A 83 12.68 6.13 -7.09
CA VAL A 83 13.72 5.29 -6.46
C VAL A 83 14.31 6.00 -5.25
N ASN A 84 14.66 7.28 -5.38
CA ASN A 84 15.21 8.07 -4.28
C ASN A 84 14.20 8.25 -3.15
N LEU A 85 12.93 8.51 -3.47
CA LEU A 85 11.86 8.63 -2.49
C LEU A 85 11.67 7.33 -1.68
N MET A 86 11.69 6.16 -2.34
CA MET A 86 11.59 4.88 -1.64
C MET A 86 12.81 4.60 -0.77
N LYS A 87 14.03 4.89 -1.23
CA LYS A 87 15.26 4.73 -0.46
C LYS A 87 15.24 5.61 0.80
N TRP A 88 14.94 6.90 0.64
CA TRP A 88 14.80 7.81 1.78
C TRP A 88 13.65 7.41 2.70
N GLY A 89 12.52 6.99 2.12
CA GLY A 89 11.38 6.47 2.88
C GLY A 89 11.77 5.33 3.81
N GLY A 90 12.59 4.38 3.32
CA GLY A 90 13.10 3.28 4.14
C GLY A 90 13.90 3.74 5.36
N TYR A 91 14.74 4.77 5.24
CA TYR A 91 15.46 5.36 6.36
C TYR A 91 14.55 5.95 7.45
N TYR A 92 13.33 6.35 7.09
CA TYR A 92 12.33 6.86 8.02
C TYR A 92 11.24 5.83 8.33
N LYS A 93 11.49 4.55 8.04
CA LYS A 93 10.61 3.41 8.30
C LYS A 93 9.27 3.49 7.60
N LEU A 94 9.20 4.20 6.47
CA LEU A 94 8.08 4.10 5.56
C LEU A 94 8.15 2.76 4.83
N ASN A 95 6.99 2.14 4.54
CA ASN A 95 6.94 0.79 4.03
C ASN A 95 6.12 0.63 2.75
N ALA A 96 5.62 1.73 2.18
CA ALA A 96 4.83 1.68 0.96
C ALA A 96 5.01 2.96 0.11
N TYR A 97 5.14 2.76 -1.19
CA TYR A 97 5.00 3.79 -2.20
C TYR A 97 3.95 3.33 -3.20
N PHE A 98 2.81 4.00 -3.24
CA PHE A 98 1.70 3.68 -4.13
C PHE A 98 1.87 4.41 -5.47
N TYR A 99 1.96 3.62 -6.53
CA TYR A 99 2.04 4.12 -7.89
C TYR A 99 0.64 4.24 -8.50
N ALA A 100 0.12 5.45 -8.55
CA ALA A 100 -1.20 5.76 -9.08
C ALA A 100 -1.26 7.10 -9.84
N PRO A 101 -0.24 7.44 -10.69
CA PRO A 101 -0.21 8.72 -11.38
C PRO A 101 -1.39 8.82 -12.37
N LYS A 102 -2.23 9.84 -12.18
CA LYS A 102 -3.49 9.99 -12.92
C LYS A 102 -3.29 10.19 -14.43
N ASP A 103 -2.13 10.68 -14.85
CA ASP A 103 -1.78 10.92 -16.26
C ASP A 103 -0.94 9.79 -16.88
N ASP A 104 -0.67 8.69 -16.18
CA ASP A 104 -0.16 7.46 -16.79
C ASP A 104 -1.31 6.69 -17.46
N PRO A 105 -1.32 6.59 -18.82
CA PRO A 105 -2.36 5.83 -19.50
C PRO A 105 -2.45 4.38 -19.04
N LYS A 106 -1.31 3.73 -18.75
CA LYS A 106 -1.27 2.31 -18.36
C LYS A 106 -1.67 2.04 -16.92
N HIS A 107 -1.78 3.08 -16.09
CA HIS A 107 -2.42 3.00 -14.79
C HIS A 107 -3.95 3.02 -14.92
N ARG A 108 -4.51 3.74 -15.92
CA ARG A 108 -5.93 4.06 -15.99
C ARG A 108 -6.57 3.75 -17.36
N THR A 109 -6.41 4.60 -18.38
CA THR A 109 -7.16 4.51 -19.64
C THR A 109 -6.78 3.29 -20.50
N GLN A 110 -5.58 2.77 -20.32
CA GLN A 110 -5.02 1.57 -20.96
C GLN A 110 -4.64 0.52 -19.90
N TRP A 111 -5.46 0.39 -18.85
CA TRP A 111 -5.20 -0.52 -17.72
C TRP A 111 -5.05 -1.98 -18.16
N ASP A 112 -5.71 -2.36 -19.27
CA ASP A 112 -5.73 -3.69 -19.87
C ASP A 112 -4.59 -3.94 -20.85
N GLU A 113 -3.78 -2.93 -21.18
CA GLU A 113 -2.60 -3.06 -22.04
C GLU A 113 -1.36 -3.47 -21.22
N LEU A 114 -0.68 -4.51 -21.68
CA LEU A 114 0.57 -4.94 -21.06
C LEU A 114 1.71 -3.96 -21.37
N TYR A 115 2.71 -3.93 -20.52
CA TYR A 115 3.97 -3.24 -20.76
C TYR A 115 4.81 -4.02 -21.78
N THR A 116 5.59 -3.30 -22.58
CA THR A 116 6.66 -3.88 -23.38
C THR A 116 7.85 -4.29 -22.51
N GLU A 117 8.73 -5.15 -23.01
CA GLU A 117 9.96 -5.55 -22.30
C GLU A 117 10.84 -4.35 -21.94
N GLU A 118 10.92 -3.34 -22.80
CA GLU A 118 11.69 -2.14 -22.54
C GLU A 118 11.06 -1.29 -21.40
N GLU A 119 9.73 -1.17 -21.37
CA GLU A 119 9.04 -0.49 -20.29
C GLU A 119 9.17 -1.24 -18.96
N LEU A 120 9.09 -2.57 -18.97
CA LEU A 120 9.32 -3.38 -17.77
C LEU A 120 10.72 -3.16 -17.21
N LYS A 121 11.72 -3.16 -18.09
CA LYS A 121 13.12 -2.97 -17.74
C LYS A 121 13.42 -1.57 -17.21
N THR A 122 12.83 -0.54 -17.81
CA THR A 122 13.19 0.86 -17.53
C THR A 122 12.28 1.54 -16.50
N LYS A 123 11.03 1.08 -16.37
CA LYS A 123 10.02 1.72 -15.50
C LYS A 123 9.64 0.86 -14.30
N ILE A 124 9.42 -0.46 -14.47
CA ILE A 124 8.84 -1.31 -13.42
C ILE A 124 9.91 -1.94 -12.56
N ARG A 125 10.87 -2.64 -13.17
CA ARG A 125 11.92 -3.38 -12.44
C ARG A 125 12.74 -2.50 -11.51
N PRO A 126 13.24 -1.31 -11.89
CA PRO A 126 14.01 -0.47 -11.00
C PRO A 126 13.22 -0.04 -9.76
N LEU A 127 11.91 0.20 -9.90
CA LEU A 127 11.04 0.58 -8.78
C LEU A 127 10.79 -0.62 -7.85
N ALA A 128 10.54 -1.80 -8.40
CA ALA A 128 10.35 -3.01 -7.61
C ALA A 128 11.62 -3.37 -6.81
N GLU A 129 12.79 -3.29 -7.44
CA GLU A 129 14.09 -3.51 -6.79
C GLU A 129 14.32 -2.50 -5.66
N ALA A 130 14.21 -1.20 -5.95
CA ALA A 130 14.40 -0.15 -4.94
C ALA A 130 13.43 -0.29 -3.74
N GLY A 131 12.17 -0.61 -4.02
CA GLY A 131 11.16 -0.83 -2.99
C GLY A 131 11.45 -2.06 -2.12
N ASN A 132 11.92 -3.15 -2.71
CA ASN A 132 12.28 -4.36 -1.97
C ASN A 132 13.54 -4.19 -1.11
N GLU A 133 14.55 -3.48 -1.62
CA GLU A 133 15.77 -3.17 -0.89
C GLU A 133 15.50 -2.22 0.29
N SER A 134 14.81 -1.12 0.06
CA SER A 134 14.52 -0.09 1.07
C SER A 134 13.41 -0.46 2.04
N LYS A 135 12.66 -1.54 1.80
CA LYS A 135 11.42 -1.92 2.50
C LYS A 135 10.27 -0.89 2.38
N CYS A 136 10.47 0.22 1.68
CA CYS A 136 9.42 1.12 1.21
C CYS A 136 8.90 0.59 -0.14
N ARG A 137 8.08 -0.46 -0.08
CA ARG A 137 7.71 -1.28 -1.25
C ARG A 137 6.94 -0.50 -2.29
N TYR A 138 7.27 -0.79 -3.54
CA TYR A 138 6.51 -0.36 -4.70
C TYR A 138 5.17 -1.09 -4.75
N VAL A 139 4.09 -0.38 -4.43
CA VAL A 139 2.71 -0.87 -4.54
C VAL A 139 2.17 -0.46 -5.89
N TYR A 140 1.96 -1.42 -6.77
CA TYR A 140 1.44 -1.15 -8.10
C TYR A 140 -0.09 -1.07 -8.08
N ALA A 141 -0.63 0.12 -8.34
CA ALA A 141 -2.06 0.35 -8.39
C ALA A 141 -2.58 0.41 -9.82
N LEU A 142 -3.78 -0.12 -10.04
CA LEU A 142 -4.53 0.05 -11.28
C LEU A 142 -5.91 0.66 -10.99
N HIS A 143 -6.34 1.50 -11.91
CA HIS A 143 -7.68 2.06 -11.95
C HIS A 143 -8.45 1.48 -13.16
N PRO A 144 -9.07 0.29 -13.03
CA PRO A 144 -9.70 -0.38 -14.16
C PRO A 144 -11.13 0.13 -14.46
N PHE A 145 -11.46 1.36 -14.07
CA PHE A 145 -12.78 1.98 -14.23
C PHE A 145 -12.78 3.34 -14.93
N PRO A 146 -11.90 3.59 -15.94
CA PRO A 146 -11.97 4.83 -16.69
C PRO A 146 -13.23 4.91 -17.56
N ALA A 147 -13.66 6.11 -17.89
CA ALA A 147 -14.75 6.29 -18.84
C ALA A 147 -14.36 5.72 -20.22
N GLY A 148 -15.22 4.92 -20.82
CA GLY A 148 -15.06 4.34 -22.16
C GLY A 148 -14.23 3.05 -22.24
N ASN A 149 -13.42 2.71 -21.24
CA ASN A 149 -12.68 1.45 -21.14
C ASN A 149 -12.71 0.89 -19.71
N HIS A 150 -13.86 0.85 -19.06
CA HIS A 150 -13.98 0.26 -17.74
C HIS A 150 -14.12 -1.26 -17.80
N LEU A 151 -13.61 -1.94 -16.78
CA LEU A 151 -13.80 -3.36 -16.54
C LEU A 151 -15.31 -3.64 -16.48
N ARG A 152 -15.80 -4.55 -17.35
CA ARG A 152 -17.22 -4.87 -17.52
C ARG A 152 -17.65 -5.94 -16.52
N PHE A 153 -18.89 -5.87 -16.05
CA PHE A 153 -19.46 -6.84 -15.11
C PHE A 153 -20.64 -7.64 -15.71
N ASP A 154 -20.70 -7.66 -17.01
CA ASP A 154 -21.63 -8.45 -17.83
C ASP A 154 -21.01 -9.79 -18.27
N GLU A 155 -21.38 -10.30 -19.43
CA GLU A 155 -20.83 -11.51 -20.05
C GLU A 155 -19.33 -11.43 -20.39
N HIS A 156 -18.75 -10.25 -20.39
CA HIS A 156 -17.32 -10.02 -20.66
C HIS A 156 -16.47 -9.95 -19.38
N TYR A 157 -17.06 -10.10 -18.20
CA TYR A 157 -16.34 -9.95 -16.93
C TYR A 157 -15.12 -10.85 -16.83
N GLU A 158 -15.25 -12.13 -17.18
CA GLU A 158 -14.14 -13.09 -17.06
C GLU A 158 -12.98 -12.75 -18.00
N GLU A 159 -13.28 -12.21 -19.18
CA GLU A 159 -12.26 -11.71 -20.12
C GLU A 159 -11.51 -10.52 -19.52
N ASP A 160 -12.21 -9.54 -18.97
CA ASP A 160 -11.61 -8.34 -18.40
C ASP A 160 -10.87 -8.65 -17.08
N LEU A 161 -11.40 -9.55 -16.26
CA LEU A 161 -10.71 -10.04 -15.07
C LEU A 161 -9.38 -10.72 -15.45
N ALA A 162 -9.36 -11.54 -16.49
CA ALA A 162 -8.14 -12.16 -16.97
C ALA A 162 -7.08 -11.14 -17.45
N LYS A 163 -7.51 -10.05 -18.13
CA LYS A 163 -6.62 -8.94 -18.52
C LYS A 163 -6.03 -8.22 -17.29
N LEU A 164 -6.87 -7.93 -16.28
CA LEU A 164 -6.44 -7.32 -15.03
C LEU A 164 -5.41 -8.18 -14.31
N GLN A 165 -5.68 -9.48 -14.18
CA GLN A 165 -4.77 -10.45 -13.57
C GLN A 165 -3.46 -10.57 -14.35
N ALA A 166 -3.52 -10.61 -15.69
CA ALA A 166 -2.32 -10.66 -16.54
C ALA A 166 -1.45 -9.42 -16.37
N LYS A 167 -2.06 -8.23 -16.29
CA LYS A 167 -1.35 -6.98 -16.04
C LYS A 167 -0.65 -6.98 -14.68
N PHE A 168 -1.35 -7.38 -13.61
CA PHE A 168 -0.74 -7.53 -12.29
C PHE A 168 0.35 -8.61 -12.28
N LYS A 169 0.11 -9.76 -12.91
CA LYS A 169 1.12 -10.84 -12.98
C LYS A 169 2.39 -10.36 -13.65
N GLN A 170 2.27 -9.60 -14.74
CA GLN A 170 3.42 -9.07 -15.45
C GLN A 170 4.34 -8.22 -14.56
N VAL A 171 3.77 -7.35 -13.72
CA VAL A 171 4.57 -6.51 -12.82
C VAL A 171 5.06 -7.29 -11.59
N ILE A 172 4.31 -8.29 -11.11
CA ILE A 172 4.74 -9.20 -10.05
C ILE A 172 5.97 -10.00 -10.48
N ASP A 173 6.02 -10.43 -11.74
CA ASP A 173 7.17 -11.12 -12.33
C ASP A 173 8.43 -10.24 -12.38
N GLN A 174 8.25 -8.91 -12.34
CA GLN A 174 9.36 -7.95 -12.22
C GLN A 174 9.75 -7.62 -10.77
N GLY A 175 9.13 -8.24 -9.78
CA GLY A 175 9.48 -8.04 -8.37
C GLY A 175 8.49 -7.20 -7.56
N VAL A 176 7.39 -6.74 -8.12
CA VAL A 176 6.29 -6.11 -7.35
C VAL A 176 5.72 -7.13 -6.37
N ARG A 177 5.49 -6.72 -5.11
CA ARG A 177 5.03 -7.60 -4.03
C ARG A 177 3.76 -7.12 -3.34
N GLN A 178 3.16 -6.05 -3.82
CA GLN A 178 1.84 -5.59 -3.40
C GLN A 178 1.13 -4.88 -4.56
N ILE A 179 -0.17 -5.11 -4.66
CA ILE A 179 -1.04 -4.48 -5.66
C ILE A 179 -2.14 -3.68 -4.96
N ALA A 180 -2.76 -2.74 -5.68
CA ALA A 180 -3.91 -1.97 -5.23
C ALA A 180 -4.89 -1.75 -6.38
N ILE A 181 -6.16 -1.53 -6.06
CA ILE A 181 -7.23 -1.28 -7.04
C ILE A 181 -7.93 0.02 -6.67
N LEU A 182 -8.07 0.91 -7.64
CA LEU A 182 -8.70 2.21 -7.49
C LEU A 182 -10.01 2.27 -8.30
N ALA A 183 -11.06 2.84 -7.70
CA ALA A 183 -12.36 3.06 -8.35
C ALA A 183 -12.88 4.50 -8.11
N ASP A 184 -11.96 5.42 -7.79
CA ASP A 184 -12.26 6.83 -7.54
C ASP A 184 -12.54 7.60 -8.85
N ASP A 185 -13.36 8.66 -8.75
CA ASP A 185 -13.56 9.77 -9.70
C ASP A 185 -14.21 9.49 -11.05
N PHE A 186 -14.32 8.27 -11.55
CA PHE A 186 -14.77 7.99 -12.92
C PHE A 186 -16.07 7.19 -12.96
N TRP A 187 -15.99 5.91 -13.34
CA TRP A 187 -17.14 5.05 -13.41
C TRP A 187 -17.31 4.30 -12.09
N ASN A 188 -18.53 4.39 -11.53
CA ASN A 188 -18.86 3.71 -10.28
C ASN A 188 -19.23 2.24 -10.57
N PRO A 189 -18.40 1.26 -10.16
CA PRO A 189 -18.76 -0.15 -10.31
C PRO A 189 -19.95 -0.56 -9.44
N GLY A 190 -20.22 0.20 -8.37
CA GLY A 190 -21.20 -0.15 -7.34
C GLY A 190 -20.67 -1.22 -6.37
N GLY A 191 -21.30 -1.29 -5.20
CA GLY A 191 -20.82 -2.17 -4.13
C GLY A 191 -20.80 -3.65 -4.50
N GLN A 192 -21.80 -4.18 -5.22
CA GLN A 192 -21.87 -5.60 -5.60
C GLN A 192 -20.75 -6.00 -6.56
N ASN A 193 -20.52 -5.21 -7.58
CA ASN A 193 -19.48 -5.46 -8.56
C ASN A 193 -18.08 -5.29 -7.93
N GLY A 194 -17.90 -4.24 -7.10
CA GLY A 194 -16.68 -4.08 -6.31
C GLY A 194 -16.40 -5.28 -5.41
N LEU A 195 -17.43 -5.78 -4.70
CA LEU A 195 -17.32 -6.96 -3.85
C LEU A 195 -16.95 -8.22 -4.66
N ARG A 196 -17.58 -8.43 -5.82
CA ARG A 196 -17.26 -9.55 -6.73
C ARG A 196 -15.77 -9.50 -7.13
N LEU A 197 -15.33 -8.36 -7.65
CA LEU A 197 -13.94 -8.19 -8.07
C LEU A 197 -12.95 -8.44 -6.93
N LEU A 198 -13.22 -7.92 -5.72
CA LEU A 198 -12.34 -8.08 -4.57
C LEU A 198 -12.27 -9.54 -4.09
N ASN A 199 -13.37 -10.28 -4.16
CA ASN A 199 -13.36 -11.72 -3.88
C ASN A 199 -12.49 -12.46 -4.91
N ASP A 200 -12.72 -12.24 -6.21
CA ASP A 200 -12.00 -12.93 -7.27
C ASP A 200 -10.49 -12.60 -7.25
N MET A 201 -10.15 -11.34 -7.00
CA MET A 201 -8.74 -10.93 -6.86
C MET A 201 -8.09 -11.48 -5.59
N THR A 202 -8.85 -11.66 -4.50
CA THR A 202 -8.34 -12.31 -3.29
C THR A 202 -8.02 -13.78 -3.53
N GLU A 203 -8.90 -14.51 -4.21
CA GLU A 203 -8.65 -15.92 -4.57
C GLU A 203 -7.47 -16.03 -5.53
N TRP A 204 -7.40 -15.17 -6.54
CA TRP A 204 -6.26 -15.14 -7.45
C TRP A 204 -4.93 -14.86 -6.72
N LEU A 205 -4.90 -13.92 -5.77
CA LEU A 205 -3.69 -13.65 -4.98
C LEU A 205 -3.23 -14.83 -4.12
N LYS A 206 -4.16 -15.68 -3.66
CA LYS A 206 -3.78 -16.92 -2.96
C LYS A 206 -2.98 -17.87 -3.86
N GLU A 207 -3.35 -17.94 -5.14
CA GLU A 207 -2.60 -18.76 -6.11
C GLU A 207 -1.24 -18.11 -6.43
N VAL A 208 -1.22 -16.80 -6.65
CA VAL A 208 0.03 -16.04 -6.87
C VAL A 208 1.00 -16.21 -5.71
N LYS A 209 0.50 -16.23 -4.47
CA LYS A 209 1.33 -16.38 -3.27
C LYS A 209 2.02 -17.76 -3.18
N LYS A 210 1.49 -18.78 -3.83
CA LYS A 210 2.18 -20.10 -3.91
C LYS A 210 3.46 -20.01 -4.73
N GLU A 211 3.45 -19.18 -5.78
CA GLU A 211 4.62 -18.92 -6.63
C GLU A 211 5.56 -17.87 -6.02
N TYR A 212 4.99 -16.83 -5.37
CA TYR A 212 5.72 -15.74 -4.72
C TYR A 212 5.38 -15.66 -3.22
N PRO A 213 6.05 -16.43 -2.35
CA PRO A 213 5.71 -16.53 -0.92
C PRO A 213 5.80 -15.19 -0.16
N ASP A 214 6.59 -14.24 -0.65
CA ASP A 214 6.76 -12.88 -0.11
C ASP A 214 5.67 -11.90 -0.58
N MET A 215 4.75 -12.32 -1.47
CA MET A 215 3.63 -11.50 -1.92
C MET A 215 2.75 -11.07 -0.73
N LYS A 216 2.46 -9.78 -0.65
CA LYS A 216 1.50 -9.26 0.34
C LYS A 216 0.08 -9.61 -0.09
N MET A 217 -0.69 -10.15 0.85
CA MET A 217 -2.08 -10.52 0.56
C MET A 217 -3.05 -9.33 0.65
N THR A 218 -2.63 -8.23 1.27
CA THR A 218 -3.47 -7.05 1.42
C THR A 218 -3.74 -6.38 0.08
N ILE A 219 -5.01 -6.05 -0.17
CA ILE A 219 -5.48 -5.29 -1.33
C ILE A 219 -6.04 -3.95 -0.84
N PRO A 220 -5.27 -2.86 -0.89
CA PRO A 220 -5.84 -1.53 -0.77
C PRO A 220 -6.81 -1.27 -1.92
N TYR A 221 -8.04 -0.90 -1.57
CA TYR A 221 -9.11 -0.60 -2.51
C TYR A 221 -9.65 0.80 -2.24
N VAL A 222 -9.58 1.66 -3.23
CA VAL A 222 -10.20 2.99 -3.18
C VAL A 222 -11.60 2.87 -3.75
N PRO A 223 -12.68 2.93 -2.94
CA PRO A 223 -14.05 2.85 -3.44
C PRO A 223 -14.44 4.14 -4.17
N TYR A 224 -15.52 4.11 -4.91
CA TYR A 224 -16.04 5.31 -5.56
C TYR A 224 -16.43 6.39 -4.52
N ASP A 225 -17.04 6.00 -3.41
CA ASP A 225 -17.42 6.90 -2.30
C ASP A 225 -16.29 7.09 -1.28
N TYR A 226 -15.04 7.21 -1.75
CA TYR A 226 -13.83 7.36 -0.90
C TYR A 226 -13.86 8.61 0.00
N MET A 227 -14.71 9.58 -0.30
CA MET A 227 -14.93 10.80 0.47
C MET A 227 -16.04 10.66 1.52
N GLY A 228 -16.74 9.55 1.54
CA GLY A 228 -17.84 9.30 2.46
C GLY A 228 -17.38 8.94 3.88
N ASN A 229 -18.34 8.60 4.72
CA ASN A 229 -18.11 8.17 6.10
C ASN A 229 -18.47 6.71 6.37
N GLY A 230 -18.62 5.91 5.33
CA GLY A 230 -18.98 4.49 5.44
C GLY A 230 -20.47 4.20 5.52
N SER A 231 -21.36 5.19 5.42
CA SER A 231 -22.82 4.98 5.58
C SER A 231 -23.57 4.67 4.28
N SER A 232 -22.95 4.89 3.11
CA SER A 232 -23.59 4.69 1.82
C SER A 232 -23.89 3.20 1.54
N GLN A 233 -24.78 2.95 0.56
CA GLN A 233 -25.11 1.60 0.13
C GLN A 233 -23.88 0.82 -0.35
N GLU A 234 -22.91 1.48 -0.98
CA GLU A 234 -21.65 0.86 -1.40
C GLU A 234 -20.95 0.21 -0.20
N PHE A 235 -20.78 0.94 0.92
CA PHE A 235 -20.13 0.41 2.10
C PHE A 235 -20.92 -0.66 2.83
N GLN A 236 -22.29 -0.61 2.80
CA GLN A 236 -23.10 -1.67 3.38
C GLN A 236 -22.86 -3.02 2.67
N ILE A 237 -22.39 -2.99 1.45
CA ILE A 237 -21.99 -4.18 0.69
C ILE A 237 -20.51 -4.49 0.92
N LEU A 238 -19.62 -3.50 0.79
CA LEU A 238 -18.16 -3.67 0.93
C LEU A 238 -17.72 -4.11 2.32
N LYS A 239 -18.54 -3.94 3.36
CA LYS A 239 -18.26 -4.54 4.67
C LYS A 239 -18.15 -6.07 4.65
N GLN A 240 -18.70 -6.71 3.60
CA GLN A 240 -18.58 -8.16 3.36
C GLN A 240 -17.30 -8.54 2.60
N ALA A 241 -16.48 -7.56 2.18
CA ALA A 241 -15.23 -7.82 1.48
C ALA A 241 -14.29 -8.68 2.36
N PRO A 242 -13.43 -9.50 1.73
CA PRO A 242 -12.45 -10.30 2.45
C PRO A 242 -11.59 -9.48 3.44
N ASP A 243 -11.13 -10.12 4.51
CA ASP A 243 -10.37 -9.43 5.58
C ASP A 243 -9.05 -8.83 5.11
N ASN A 244 -8.49 -9.31 4.01
CA ASN A 244 -7.28 -8.77 3.40
C ASN A 244 -7.53 -7.48 2.60
N VAL A 245 -8.76 -7.09 2.37
CA VAL A 245 -9.11 -5.84 1.69
C VAL A 245 -9.02 -4.68 2.67
N GLN A 246 -8.25 -3.67 2.31
CA GLN A 246 -8.11 -2.42 3.06
C GLN A 246 -8.88 -1.32 2.33
N ILE A 247 -9.94 -0.81 2.92
CA ILE A 247 -10.77 0.24 2.31
C ILE A 247 -10.09 1.59 2.53
N VAL A 248 -9.75 2.25 1.42
CA VAL A 248 -9.01 3.51 1.40
C VAL A 248 -9.97 4.69 1.42
N MET A 249 -9.74 5.65 2.33
CA MET A 249 -10.60 6.81 2.55
C MET A 249 -9.77 8.08 2.73
N THR A 250 -10.35 9.22 2.37
CA THR A 250 -9.69 10.53 2.50
C THR A 250 -10.18 11.37 3.70
N GLY A 251 -11.04 10.81 4.56
CA GLY A 251 -11.44 11.47 5.82
C GLY A 251 -12.74 12.28 5.75
N GLY A 252 -13.74 11.83 4.99
CA GLY A 252 -15.07 12.45 4.92
C GLY A 252 -15.20 13.57 3.89
N ARG A 253 -14.14 13.90 3.18
CA ARG A 253 -14.03 14.82 2.03
C ARG A 253 -12.70 14.60 1.33
N VAL A 254 -12.46 15.21 0.16
CA VAL A 254 -11.19 15.04 -0.60
C VAL A 254 -9.99 15.39 0.28
N TRP A 255 -10.02 16.54 0.95
CA TRP A 255 -9.01 16.97 1.91
C TRP A 255 -9.54 16.80 3.34
N GLY A 256 -9.80 15.56 3.70
CA GLY A 256 -10.31 15.22 5.01
C GLY A 256 -9.22 15.23 6.08
N GLU A 257 -9.66 15.27 7.33
CA GLU A 257 -8.78 15.19 8.48
C GLU A 257 -8.86 13.80 9.11
N VAL A 258 -7.72 13.31 9.59
CA VAL A 258 -7.68 12.09 10.40
C VAL A 258 -8.11 12.45 11.81
N THR A 259 -9.36 12.19 12.15
CA THR A 259 -9.93 12.45 13.46
C THR A 259 -10.52 11.18 14.08
N ASP A 260 -10.54 11.11 15.40
CA ASP A 260 -11.18 10.00 16.12
C ASP A 260 -12.66 9.87 15.77
N ASN A 261 -13.33 10.99 15.51
CA ASN A 261 -14.73 11.00 15.09
C ASN A 261 -14.91 10.35 13.72
N PHE A 262 -14.08 10.68 12.74
CA PHE A 262 -14.15 10.06 11.41
C PHE A 262 -13.83 8.57 11.48
N THR A 263 -12.71 8.21 12.08
CA THR A 263 -12.23 6.82 12.12
C THR A 263 -13.18 5.91 12.89
N SER A 264 -13.74 6.37 14.02
CA SER A 264 -14.73 5.61 14.79
C SER A 264 -16.08 5.51 14.05
N THR A 265 -16.55 6.58 13.43
CA THR A 265 -17.79 6.57 12.64
C THR A 265 -17.68 5.59 11.47
N PHE A 266 -16.57 5.68 10.70
CA PHE A 266 -16.31 4.76 9.59
C PHE A 266 -16.23 3.31 10.08
N THR A 267 -15.48 3.06 11.14
CA THR A 267 -15.30 1.72 11.70
C THR A 267 -16.63 1.12 12.17
N ASN A 268 -17.48 1.92 12.81
CA ASN A 268 -18.82 1.48 13.23
C ASN A 268 -19.74 1.16 12.03
N ASN A 269 -19.65 1.93 10.96
CA ASN A 269 -20.47 1.72 9.75
C ASN A 269 -20.03 0.50 8.94
N VAL A 270 -18.71 0.25 8.84
CA VAL A 270 -18.12 -0.71 7.91
C VAL A 270 -17.59 -1.98 8.61
N GLY A 271 -17.39 -1.92 9.94
CA GLY A 271 -16.87 -3.05 10.71
C GLY A 271 -15.36 -3.25 10.61
N ARG A 272 -14.64 -2.36 9.96
CA ARG A 272 -13.16 -2.32 9.85
C ARG A 272 -12.65 -0.89 9.81
N GLY A 273 -11.44 -0.66 10.31
CA GLY A 273 -10.80 0.66 10.26
C GLY A 273 -10.51 1.11 8.83
N PRO A 274 -10.54 2.42 8.53
CA PRO A 274 -10.16 2.94 7.23
C PRO A 274 -8.64 2.84 7.02
N PHE A 275 -8.24 2.61 5.77
CA PHE A 275 -6.89 2.92 5.31
C PHE A 275 -6.89 4.39 4.87
N MET A 276 -6.09 5.25 5.53
CA MET A 276 -6.13 6.68 5.28
C MET A 276 -5.22 7.10 4.12
N TRP A 277 -5.81 7.71 3.11
CA TRP A 277 -5.12 8.47 2.07
C TRP A 277 -5.28 9.96 2.40
N ILE A 278 -4.22 10.58 2.86
CA ILE A 278 -4.22 11.97 3.28
C ILE A 278 -3.70 12.82 2.13
N ASN A 279 -4.57 13.65 1.55
CA ASN A 279 -4.23 14.60 0.50
C ASN A 279 -3.56 15.85 1.13
N TRP A 280 -2.28 15.72 1.50
CA TRP A 280 -1.53 16.82 2.08
C TRP A 280 -0.04 16.72 1.69
N PRO A 281 0.59 17.82 1.33
CA PRO A 281 0.01 19.11 0.96
C PRO A 281 -0.50 19.08 -0.50
N CYS A 282 -1.81 19.16 -0.70
CA CYS A 282 -2.37 19.44 -2.02
C CYS A 282 -2.46 20.94 -2.19
N THR A 283 -1.78 21.46 -3.20
CA THR A 283 -1.95 22.84 -3.68
C THR A 283 -2.55 22.75 -5.06
N ASP A 284 -3.68 23.38 -5.27
CA ASP A 284 -4.31 23.50 -6.59
C ASP A 284 -3.50 24.44 -7.47
#